data_4ea1558c260d76b45acc462ae8c56a73
#
_entry.id   4ea1558c260d76b45acc462ae8c56a73
#
_cell.length_a   1.000
_cell.length_b   1.000
_cell.length_c   1.000
_cell.angle_alpha   90.00
_cell.angle_beta   90.00
_cell.angle_gamma   90.00
#
_symmetry.space_group_name_H-M   'P 1'
#
loop_
_entity.id
_entity.type
_entity.pdbx_description
1 polymer ?
#
loop_
_entity_poly.entity_id
_entity_poly.type
_entity_poly.pdbx_seq_one_letter_code
_entity_poly.pdbx_strand_id
1 'polypeptide(L)'
;MAHTRHALFPLGPDTTPYRKLTSEGVTVEKMGEREMIVVEPEAMRLLAEQAMMDINHLLRPGHLAQLRQILEDPEATPNDRFVAYDLLKNANIAAGGVLPMCQDTGTAIVMGKKGRFVWTDGGDEDAIAQGIRDAYDKKNLRYSQLAALSMFEEKNTKNNLPAQIELYAEGEDAYKFLFVAKGGGSANKTFLYQATPSVLTKDRLMAFLKEKILTLGTAACPPYHLAIVIGGTSAELNLKTVKLASTRYLDALPTEGSEDGHAFRDLAMEEEVHKMTQQLGVGAQFGGKYFCHDVRVIRLPRHGASLPIGLGVSCSADRQALGKITREGVFLEQLEAHPADYLPEVDESTLGGDVVRIDLNQPMSEILGALSKHPIRTRVSLSGPMIVARDLAHAKIRERLDRGEPMPDYLKNHPVYYAGPAKTPEGYASGSFGPTTAGRMDSFVDQFQAAGGSMVMLAKGNRSPQVRQACQAHGGFYLGSIGGPAARLAQDCIKKVEVLEYPELGMEAIWKIEVEDFPAFIVIDDKGNDFFRELNLG
;
A
#
# COMPACT_ATOMS: atom_id res chain seq x y z
N MET A 1 11.34 25.65 40.32
CA MET A 1 11.87 24.85 39.19
C MET A 1 11.20 25.33 37.93
N ALA A 2 11.95 25.74 36.92
CA ALA A 2 11.36 26.06 35.63
C ALA A 2 10.81 24.75 35.03
N HIS A 3 9.51 24.70 34.73
CA HIS A 3 8.92 23.58 34.03
C HIS A 3 9.41 23.60 32.60
N THR A 4 10.47 22.86 32.30
CA THR A 4 10.99 22.73 30.95
C THR A 4 10.14 21.69 30.23
N ARG A 5 9.40 22.11 29.19
CA ARG A 5 8.71 21.20 28.29
C ARG A 5 9.77 20.52 27.42
N HIS A 6 9.95 19.23 27.58
CA HIS A 6 10.77 18.44 26.67
C HIS A 6 9.97 18.06 25.41
N ALA A 7 10.62 18.08 24.24
CA ALA A 7 10.00 17.61 23.01
C ALA A 7 9.73 16.11 23.11
N LEU A 8 8.50 15.70 22.80
CA LEU A 8 8.16 14.29 22.78
C LEU A 8 8.96 13.52 21.72
N PHE A 9 9.19 14.15 20.57
CA PHE A 9 9.97 13.62 19.46
C PHE A 9 11.21 14.50 19.23
N PRO A 10 12.31 14.30 19.99
CA PRO A 10 13.55 15.04 19.79
C PRO A 10 14.31 14.49 18.57
N LEU A 11 13.87 14.92 17.37
CA LEU A 11 14.51 14.53 16.13
C LEU A 11 15.85 15.26 15.96
N GLY A 12 16.82 14.56 15.40
CA GLY A 12 18.11 15.13 15.01
C GLY A 12 17.99 16.13 13.83
N PRO A 13 19.13 16.61 13.31
CA PRO A 13 19.15 17.46 12.12
C PRO A 13 18.48 16.79 10.93
N ASP A 14 17.77 17.58 10.14
CA ASP A 14 17.17 17.13 8.88
C ASP A 14 18.27 16.97 7.82
N THR A 15 18.58 15.72 7.46
CA THR A 15 19.58 15.36 6.44
C THR A 15 18.95 14.96 5.10
N THR A 16 17.65 15.17 4.94
CA THR A 16 16.91 14.81 3.73
C THR A 16 17.44 15.59 2.52
N PRO A 17 17.75 14.92 1.40
CA PRO A 17 18.07 15.62 0.17
C PRO A 17 16.82 16.26 -0.41
N TYR A 18 16.87 17.57 -0.63
CA TYR A 18 15.77 18.35 -1.20
C TYR A 18 16.13 18.93 -2.57
N ARG A 19 15.15 18.98 -3.47
CA ARG A 19 15.18 19.79 -4.67
C ARG A 19 14.34 21.04 -4.48
N LYS A 20 14.78 22.16 -5.03
CA LYS A 20 14.02 23.40 -5.03
C LYS A 20 12.95 23.37 -6.11
N LEU A 21 11.70 23.69 -5.76
CA LEU A 21 10.60 23.79 -6.71
C LEU A 21 10.50 25.21 -7.28
N THR A 22 10.48 26.20 -6.40
CA THR A 22 10.37 27.61 -6.78
C THR A 22 10.82 28.54 -5.64
N SER A 23 11.04 29.81 -5.98
CA SER A 23 11.12 30.90 -5.00
C SER A 23 9.88 31.79 -5.03
N GLU A 24 8.99 31.61 -6.00
CA GLU A 24 7.77 32.40 -6.13
C GLU A 24 6.81 32.11 -4.99
N GLY A 25 6.07 33.11 -4.55
CA GLY A 25 5.13 33.02 -3.45
C GLY A 25 5.77 32.94 -2.05
N VAL A 26 7.09 33.18 -1.94
CA VAL A 26 7.80 33.27 -0.66
C VAL A 26 8.59 34.57 -0.60
N THR A 27 8.29 35.41 0.38
CA THR A 27 8.99 36.66 0.63
C THR A 27 9.43 36.76 2.08
N VAL A 28 10.35 37.66 2.37
CA VAL A 28 10.78 37.95 3.74
C VAL A 28 10.42 39.39 4.05
N GLU A 29 9.60 39.62 5.05
CA GLU A 29 9.13 40.93 5.49
C GLU A 29 9.58 41.21 6.93
N LYS A 30 9.82 42.48 7.23
CA LYS A 30 10.15 42.93 8.59
C LYS A 30 8.88 43.27 9.37
N MET A 31 8.71 42.59 10.50
CA MET A 31 7.69 42.92 11.49
C MET A 31 8.39 43.41 12.77
N GLY A 32 8.58 44.73 12.88
CA GLY A 32 9.42 45.30 13.92
C GLY A 32 10.90 44.96 13.71
N GLU A 33 11.53 44.38 14.71
CA GLU A 33 12.93 43.91 14.64
C GLU A 33 13.08 42.46 14.10
N ARG A 34 11.98 41.80 13.77
CA ARG A 34 11.97 40.39 13.34
C ARG A 34 11.73 40.27 11.85
N GLU A 35 12.35 39.28 11.24
CA GLU A 35 12.04 38.87 9.87
C GLU A 35 10.98 37.74 9.92
N MET A 36 9.94 37.91 9.10
CA MET A 36 8.87 36.93 8.91
C MET A 36 8.96 36.41 7.49
N ILE A 37 8.83 35.10 7.36
CA ILE A 37 8.70 34.43 6.07
C ILE A 37 7.21 34.49 5.71
N VAL A 38 6.87 35.24 4.69
CA VAL A 38 5.51 35.34 4.17
C VAL A 38 5.33 34.35 3.06
N VAL A 39 4.34 33.47 3.20
CA VAL A 39 4.06 32.38 2.27
C VAL A 39 2.68 32.59 1.67
N GLU A 40 2.63 32.74 0.36
CA GLU A 40 1.39 32.84 -0.39
C GLU A 40 0.71 31.47 -0.53
N PRO A 41 -0.62 31.39 -0.64
CA PRO A 41 -1.35 30.12 -0.80
C PRO A 41 -0.87 29.30 -1.99
N GLU A 42 -0.48 29.95 -3.09
CA GLU A 42 -0.01 29.26 -4.31
C GLU A 42 1.29 28.47 -4.09
N ALA A 43 2.18 28.93 -3.20
CA ALA A 43 3.40 28.19 -2.84
C ALA A 43 3.07 26.87 -2.12
N MET A 44 2.08 26.88 -1.22
CA MET A 44 1.60 25.67 -0.53
C MET A 44 0.86 24.74 -1.48
N ARG A 45 0.01 25.30 -2.36
CA ARG A 45 -0.70 24.56 -3.40
C ARG A 45 0.25 23.84 -4.34
N LEU A 46 1.28 24.54 -4.86
CA LEU A 46 2.32 23.97 -5.72
C LEU A 46 3.07 22.84 -5.00
N LEU A 47 3.46 23.04 -3.75
CA LEU A 47 4.16 22.02 -2.97
C LEU A 47 3.32 20.76 -2.81
N ALA A 48 2.04 20.91 -2.44
CA ALA A 48 1.13 19.78 -2.25
C ALA A 48 0.84 19.05 -3.57
N GLU A 49 0.62 19.79 -4.67
CA GLU A 49 0.44 19.21 -6.00
C GLU A 49 1.65 18.37 -6.40
N GLN A 50 2.85 18.96 -6.35
CA GLN A 50 4.06 18.28 -6.77
C GLN A 50 4.40 17.08 -5.88
N ALA A 51 4.20 17.21 -4.56
CA ALA A 51 4.41 16.10 -3.63
C ALA A 51 3.50 14.91 -3.95
N MET A 52 2.21 15.14 -4.20
CA MET A 52 1.27 14.08 -4.54
C MET A 52 1.56 13.44 -5.91
N MET A 53 2.06 14.22 -6.86
CA MET A 53 2.52 13.69 -8.14
C MET A 53 3.75 12.81 -7.96
N ASP A 54 4.76 13.28 -7.25
CA ASP A 54 6.02 12.55 -7.06
C ASP A 54 5.80 11.23 -6.32
N ILE A 55 5.13 11.24 -5.17
CA ILE A 55 4.96 10.02 -4.36
C ILE A 55 4.09 8.94 -5.02
N ASN A 56 3.29 9.28 -6.02
CA ASN A 56 2.54 8.28 -6.80
C ASN A 56 3.35 7.69 -7.96
N HIS A 57 4.52 8.26 -8.29
CA HIS A 57 5.32 7.82 -9.43
C HIS A 57 6.77 7.48 -9.06
N LEU A 58 7.29 8.02 -7.98
CA LEU A 58 8.69 7.88 -7.57
C LEU A 58 8.79 7.29 -6.15
N LEU A 59 9.92 6.65 -5.88
CA LEU A 59 10.24 6.03 -4.60
C LEU A 59 11.54 6.62 -4.02
N ARG A 60 11.74 6.46 -2.73
CA ARG A 60 13.00 6.78 -2.07
C ARG A 60 14.12 5.84 -2.53
N PRO A 61 15.35 6.33 -2.75
CA PRO A 61 16.50 5.50 -3.12
C PRO A 61 16.71 4.31 -2.17
N GLY A 62 16.55 4.53 -0.86
CA GLY A 62 16.69 3.47 0.15
C GLY A 62 15.68 2.33 0.02
N HIS A 63 14.45 2.60 -0.42
CA HIS A 63 13.46 1.56 -0.67
C HIS A 63 13.84 0.71 -1.90
N LEU A 64 14.28 1.37 -2.98
CA LEU A 64 14.74 0.67 -4.19
C LEU A 64 15.98 -0.19 -3.92
N ALA A 65 16.91 0.32 -3.12
CA ALA A 65 18.09 -0.43 -2.69
C ALA A 65 17.71 -1.70 -1.89
N GLN A 66 16.70 -1.63 -1.03
CA GLN A 66 16.19 -2.80 -0.29
C GLN A 66 15.54 -3.84 -1.23
N LEU A 67 14.81 -3.41 -2.26
CA LEU A 67 14.31 -4.33 -3.31
C LEU A 67 15.45 -4.99 -4.07
N ARG A 68 16.47 -4.21 -4.47
CA ARG A 68 17.67 -4.73 -5.13
C ARG A 68 18.40 -5.76 -4.25
N GLN A 69 18.50 -5.50 -2.96
CA GLN A 69 19.14 -6.41 -2.00
C GLN A 69 18.48 -7.78 -1.95
N ILE A 70 17.14 -7.87 -2.13
CA ILE A 70 16.43 -9.16 -2.21
C ILE A 70 16.92 -9.98 -3.41
N LEU A 71 17.21 -9.33 -4.54
CA LEU A 71 17.70 -10.01 -5.74
C LEU A 71 19.11 -10.55 -5.58
N GLU A 72 19.91 -9.89 -4.76
CA GLU A 72 21.32 -10.24 -4.51
C GLU A 72 21.50 -11.23 -3.35
N ASP A 73 20.47 -11.43 -2.53
CA ASP A 73 20.53 -12.35 -1.38
C ASP A 73 20.47 -13.82 -1.84
N PRO A 74 21.52 -14.63 -1.60
CA PRO A 74 21.53 -16.05 -1.97
C PRO A 74 20.47 -16.87 -1.23
N GLU A 75 19.99 -16.40 -0.05
CA GLU A 75 18.96 -17.08 0.74
C GLU A 75 17.53 -16.69 0.33
N ALA A 76 17.35 -15.68 -0.53
CA ALA A 76 16.05 -15.33 -1.03
C ALA A 76 15.45 -16.47 -1.87
N THR A 77 14.15 -16.73 -1.66
CA THR A 77 13.45 -17.71 -2.48
C THR A 77 13.28 -17.20 -3.93
N PRO A 78 13.08 -18.09 -4.91
CA PRO A 78 12.72 -17.66 -6.27
C PRO A 78 11.50 -16.75 -6.30
N ASN A 79 10.49 -16.99 -5.44
CA ASN A 79 9.30 -16.14 -5.36
C ASN A 79 9.61 -14.76 -4.76
N ASP A 80 10.44 -14.67 -3.70
CA ASP A 80 10.90 -13.37 -3.17
C ASP A 80 11.59 -12.54 -4.25
N ARG A 81 12.53 -13.16 -4.99
CA ARG A 81 13.27 -12.48 -6.06
C ARG A 81 12.35 -12.03 -7.19
N PHE A 82 11.43 -12.89 -7.63
CA PHE A 82 10.52 -12.54 -8.70
C PHE A 82 9.62 -11.35 -8.32
N VAL A 83 9.05 -11.35 -7.11
CA VAL A 83 8.24 -10.22 -6.61
C VAL A 83 9.06 -8.94 -6.53
N ALA A 84 10.28 -9.00 -5.98
CA ALA A 84 11.16 -7.83 -5.87
C ALA A 84 11.53 -7.25 -7.25
N TYR A 85 11.83 -8.11 -8.23
CA TYR A 85 12.10 -7.71 -9.59
C TYR A 85 10.90 -7.03 -10.26
N ASP A 86 9.71 -7.62 -10.10
CA ASP A 86 8.47 -7.06 -10.64
C ASP A 86 8.14 -5.69 -10.04
N LEU A 87 8.42 -5.49 -8.74
CA LEU A 87 8.29 -4.20 -8.08
C LEU A 87 9.31 -3.16 -8.58
N LEU A 88 10.55 -3.54 -8.86
CA LEU A 88 11.55 -2.64 -9.46
C LEU A 88 11.18 -2.25 -10.90
N LYS A 89 10.72 -3.19 -11.72
CA LYS A 89 10.18 -2.88 -13.05
C LYS A 89 9.01 -1.91 -12.98
N ASN A 90 8.11 -2.13 -12.03
CA ASN A 90 6.98 -1.24 -11.78
C ASN A 90 7.44 0.17 -11.41
N ALA A 91 8.43 0.31 -10.54
CA ALA A 91 8.99 1.60 -10.16
C ALA A 91 9.58 2.33 -11.39
N ASN A 92 10.29 1.60 -12.26
CA ASN A 92 10.85 2.17 -13.48
C ASN A 92 9.77 2.66 -14.46
N ILE A 93 8.70 1.89 -14.64
CA ILE A 93 7.56 2.30 -15.48
C ILE A 93 6.86 3.51 -14.88
N ALA A 94 6.60 3.50 -13.57
CA ALA A 94 5.92 4.58 -12.88
C ALA A 94 6.72 5.90 -12.92
N ALA A 95 8.05 5.84 -12.88
CA ALA A 95 8.93 7.00 -12.98
C ALA A 95 8.76 7.80 -14.29
N GLY A 96 8.19 7.19 -15.33
CA GLY A 96 7.77 7.90 -16.54
C GLY A 96 6.62 8.91 -16.32
N GLY A 97 6.00 8.95 -15.14
CA GLY A 97 5.01 9.96 -14.73
C GLY A 97 3.65 9.86 -15.43
N VAL A 98 3.37 8.74 -16.11
CA VAL A 98 2.09 8.47 -16.82
C VAL A 98 1.21 7.50 -16.05
N LEU A 99 1.73 6.33 -15.72
CA LEU A 99 1.06 5.31 -14.92
C LEU A 99 1.49 5.41 -13.46
N PRO A 100 0.60 5.69 -12.50
CA PRO A 100 0.97 5.64 -11.09
C PRO A 100 1.40 4.23 -10.68
N MET A 101 2.32 4.10 -9.73
CA MET A 101 2.88 2.81 -9.32
C MET A 101 1.84 1.82 -8.77
N CYS A 102 0.73 2.33 -8.24
CA CYS A 102 -0.36 1.52 -7.68
C CYS A 102 -1.70 1.97 -8.27
N GLN A 103 -2.63 1.02 -8.50
CA GLN A 103 -4.00 1.33 -8.92
C GLN A 103 -4.80 2.05 -7.82
N ASP A 104 -4.48 1.81 -6.56
CA ASP A 104 -5.02 2.53 -5.42
C ASP A 104 -4.08 3.70 -5.08
N THR A 105 -4.35 4.86 -5.64
CA THR A 105 -3.53 6.05 -5.45
C THR A 105 -3.73 6.72 -4.08
N GLY A 106 -4.64 6.17 -3.28
CA GLY A 106 -4.74 6.37 -1.84
C GLY A 106 -5.45 7.64 -1.39
N THR A 107 -5.59 7.73 -0.08
CA THR A 107 -5.98 8.96 0.62
C THR A 107 -4.75 9.82 0.84
N ALA A 108 -4.84 11.10 0.52
CA ALA A 108 -3.80 12.07 0.82
C ALA A 108 -3.80 12.43 2.31
N ILE A 109 -2.63 12.39 2.92
CA ILE A 109 -2.42 12.78 4.32
C ILE A 109 -1.28 13.77 4.35
N VAL A 110 -1.49 14.91 5.01
CA VAL A 110 -0.50 15.97 5.16
C VAL A 110 -0.36 16.34 6.63
N MET A 111 0.86 16.31 7.14
CA MET A 111 1.20 16.77 8.47
C MET A 111 2.18 17.94 8.33
N GLY A 112 1.75 19.13 8.73
CA GLY A 112 2.53 20.37 8.63
C GLY A 112 2.95 20.90 10.00
N LYS A 113 4.18 21.42 10.07
CA LYS A 113 4.75 22.11 11.23
C LYS A 113 5.11 23.53 10.83
N LYS A 114 4.26 24.48 11.20
CA LYS A 114 4.40 25.91 10.90
C LYS A 114 5.25 26.61 11.94
N GLY A 115 6.39 27.11 11.53
CA GLY A 115 7.29 27.87 12.39
C GLY A 115 6.68 29.19 12.86
N ARG A 116 7.06 29.66 14.03
CA ARG A 116 6.53 30.89 14.61
C ARG A 116 6.84 32.17 13.82
N PHE A 117 7.84 32.11 12.93
CA PHE A 117 8.21 33.25 12.04
C PHE A 117 7.72 33.01 10.60
N VAL A 118 6.78 32.11 10.40
CA VAL A 118 6.12 31.86 9.12
C VAL A 118 4.71 32.48 9.18
N TRP A 119 4.45 33.40 8.30
CA TRP A 119 3.17 34.05 8.11
C TRP A 119 2.48 33.55 6.85
N THR A 120 1.20 33.23 6.97
CA THR A 120 0.28 33.00 5.87
C THR A 120 -0.97 33.83 6.12
N ASP A 121 -1.70 34.19 5.07
CA ASP A 121 -2.94 34.96 5.21
C ASP A 121 -4.15 34.11 5.62
N GLY A 122 -3.91 32.91 6.11
CA GLY A 122 -4.94 31.88 6.41
C GLY A 122 -5.25 31.01 5.19
N GLY A 123 -6.17 30.07 5.37
CA GLY A 123 -6.55 29.16 4.28
C GLY A 123 -5.47 28.13 3.89
N ASP A 124 -4.53 27.85 4.79
CA ASP A 124 -3.44 26.89 4.57
C ASP A 124 -3.98 25.52 4.15
N GLU A 125 -5.03 25.02 4.84
CA GLU A 125 -5.66 23.74 4.52
C GLU A 125 -6.32 23.75 3.14
N ASP A 126 -6.99 24.88 2.78
CA ASP A 126 -7.63 25.03 1.47
C ASP A 126 -6.61 25.01 0.33
N ALA A 127 -5.49 25.73 0.51
CA ALA A 127 -4.40 25.77 -0.47
C ALA A 127 -3.78 24.38 -0.68
N ILE A 128 -3.51 23.65 0.40
CA ILE A 128 -3.00 22.29 0.37
C ILE A 128 -4.01 21.33 -0.29
N ALA A 129 -5.30 21.41 0.10
CA ALA A 129 -6.36 20.59 -0.47
C ALA A 129 -6.53 20.84 -1.98
N GLN A 130 -6.42 22.08 -2.42
CA GLN A 130 -6.48 22.43 -3.84
C GLN A 130 -5.28 21.83 -4.61
N GLY A 131 -4.07 21.89 -4.06
CA GLY A 131 -2.90 21.23 -4.67
C GLY A 131 -3.05 19.72 -4.77
N ILE A 132 -3.59 19.08 -3.75
CA ILE A 132 -3.93 17.64 -3.78
C ILE A 132 -4.92 17.36 -4.92
N ARG A 133 -6.03 18.09 -4.98
CA ARG A 133 -7.03 17.96 -6.04
C ARG A 133 -6.39 18.10 -7.42
N ASP A 134 -5.57 19.13 -7.62
CA ASP A 134 -4.91 19.39 -8.90
C ASP A 134 -4.04 18.21 -9.35
N ALA A 135 -3.30 17.58 -8.44
CA ALA A 135 -2.54 16.37 -8.75
C ALA A 135 -3.44 15.21 -9.23
N TYR A 136 -4.57 14.99 -8.56
CA TYR A 136 -5.52 13.93 -8.94
C TYR A 136 -6.26 14.23 -10.23
N ASP A 137 -6.48 15.51 -10.57
CA ASP A 137 -7.11 15.93 -11.82
C ASP A 137 -6.15 15.86 -13.01
N LYS A 138 -4.90 16.31 -12.84
CA LYS A 138 -3.88 16.41 -13.90
C LYS A 138 -3.20 15.09 -14.23
N LYS A 139 -3.11 14.17 -13.26
CA LYS A 139 -2.49 12.85 -13.42
C LYS A 139 -3.55 11.75 -13.50
N ASN A 140 -3.14 10.57 -13.93
CA ASN A 140 -4.05 9.43 -14.07
C ASN A 140 -4.32 8.74 -12.72
N LEU A 141 -4.55 9.54 -11.66
CA LEU A 141 -4.80 9.06 -10.31
C LEU A 141 -6.28 8.73 -10.13
N ARG A 142 -6.57 7.73 -9.30
CA ARG A 142 -7.91 7.24 -9.03
C ARG A 142 -8.58 8.00 -7.89
N TYR A 143 -9.82 8.44 -8.10
CA TYR A 143 -10.64 8.98 -7.01
C TYR A 143 -11.18 7.85 -6.14
N SER A 144 -10.73 7.80 -4.89
CA SER A 144 -11.07 6.73 -3.94
C SER A 144 -11.84 7.22 -2.71
N GLN A 145 -12.04 8.54 -2.57
CA GLN A 145 -12.77 9.08 -1.42
C GLN A 145 -14.28 9.02 -1.63
N LEU A 146 -14.99 8.58 -0.58
CA LEU A 146 -16.44 8.54 -0.51
C LEU A 146 -16.93 9.57 0.50
N ALA A 147 -17.94 10.34 0.11
CA ALA A 147 -18.71 11.18 1.01
C ALA A 147 -19.86 10.38 1.59
N ALA A 148 -19.99 10.34 2.90
CA ALA A 148 -21.14 9.78 3.58
C ALA A 148 -22.33 10.75 3.46
N LEU A 149 -23.37 10.35 2.72
CA LEU A 149 -24.59 11.14 2.59
C LEU A 149 -25.58 10.84 3.72
N SER A 150 -25.51 9.62 4.25
CA SER A 150 -26.24 9.17 5.44
C SER A 150 -25.44 8.08 6.14
N MET A 151 -25.97 7.43 7.17
CA MET A 151 -25.33 6.27 7.81
C MET A 151 -25.12 5.11 6.82
N PHE A 152 -25.94 4.98 5.78
CA PHE A 152 -25.97 3.83 4.88
C PHE A 152 -25.76 4.20 3.41
N GLU A 153 -25.62 5.49 3.08
CA GLU A 153 -25.49 5.97 1.72
C GLU A 153 -24.18 6.74 1.55
N GLU A 154 -23.38 6.34 0.54
CA GLU A 154 -22.10 6.95 0.22
C GLU A 154 -22.01 7.30 -1.26
N LYS A 155 -21.24 8.34 -1.58
CA LYS A 155 -21.00 8.77 -2.96
C LYS A 155 -19.54 9.14 -3.15
N ASN A 156 -18.94 8.71 -4.27
CA ASN A 156 -17.59 9.11 -4.63
C ASN A 156 -17.52 10.63 -4.85
N THR A 157 -16.55 11.29 -4.21
CA THR A 157 -16.40 12.75 -4.25
C THR A 157 -15.89 13.28 -5.60
N LYS A 158 -15.32 12.41 -6.44
CA LYS A 158 -14.79 12.73 -7.77
C LYS A 158 -13.69 13.80 -7.80
N ASN A 159 -13.01 14.02 -6.67
CA ASN A 159 -11.87 14.93 -6.54
C ASN A 159 -10.82 14.43 -5.52
N ASN A 160 -11.05 13.25 -4.96
CA ASN A 160 -10.26 12.60 -3.91
C ASN A 160 -10.12 13.41 -2.60
N LEU A 161 -11.03 14.34 -2.34
CA LEU A 161 -11.17 15.05 -1.07
C LEU A 161 -12.35 14.49 -0.26
N PRO A 162 -12.37 14.66 1.06
CA PRO A 162 -11.39 15.36 1.87
C PRO A 162 -10.08 14.59 2.02
N ALA A 163 -8.98 15.32 2.14
CA ALA A 163 -7.69 14.82 2.62
C ALA A 163 -7.63 14.91 4.15
N GLN A 164 -6.74 14.15 4.79
CA GLN A 164 -6.39 14.39 6.19
C GLN A 164 -5.28 15.43 6.23
N ILE A 165 -5.57 16.63 6.70
CA ILE A 165 -4.59 17.73 6.84
C ILE A 165 -4.50 18.12 8.31
N GLU A 166 -3.31 18.04 8.90
CA GLU A 166 -3.04 18.39 10.28
C GLU A 166 -1.89 19.39 10.34
N LEU A 167 -2.14 20.59 10.83
CA LEU A 167 -1.17 21.67 10.92
C LEU A 167 -0.87 22.00 12.38
N TYR A 168 0.41 22.07 12.74
CA TYR A 168 0.89 22.34 14.09
C TYR A 168 1.77 23.56 14.12
N ALA A 169 1.68 24.36 15.17
CA ALA A 169 2.61 25.44 15.46
C ALA A 169 3.85 24.84 16.14
N GLU A 170 4.93 24.67 15.38
CA GLU A 170 6.19 24.07 15.88
C GLU A 170 7.39 24.58 15.07
N GLY A 171 8.47 24.94 15.76
CA GLY A 171 9.68 25.42 15.11
C GLY A 171 9.76 26.94 15.01
N GLU A 172 10.68 27.47 14.19
CA GLU A 172 10.97 28.91 14.10
C GLU A 172 10.76 29.48 12.70
N ASP A 173 11.63 29.15 11.75
CA ASP A 173 11.80 29.83 10.47
C ASP A 173 11.60 28.92 9.26
N ALA A 174 10.75 27.91 9.40
CA ALA A 174 10.37 27.03 8.30
C ALA A 174 8.95 26.51 8.46
N TYR A 175 8.27 26.25 7.34
CA TYR A 175 7.05 25.48 7.29
C TYR A 175 7.40 24.10 6.71
N LYS A 176 7.37 23.07 7.54
CA LYS A 176 7.77 21.70 7.18
C LYS A 176 6.55 20.81 7.01
N PHE A 177 6.61 19.90 6.05
CA PHE A 177 5.49 19.01 5.72
C PHE A 177 5.97 17.58 5.54
N LEU A 178 5.11 16.64 5.93
CA LEU A 178 5.14 15.24 5.54
C LEU A 178 3.91 14.96 4.69
N PHE A 179 4.11 14.56 3.45
CA PHE A 179 3.07 14.11 2.52
C PHE A 179 3.06 12.59 2.45
N VAL A 180 1.88 11.99 2.52
CA VAL A 180 1.68 10.54 2.46
C VAL A 180 0.48 10.23 1.59
N ALA A 181 0.57 9.22 0.72
CA ALA A 181 -0.58 8.61 0.06
C ALA A 181 -0.80 7.19 0.59
N LYS A 182 -1.90 6.97 1.29
CA LYS A 182 -2.21 5.70 1.96
C LYS A 182 -3.35 4.98 1.24
N GLY A 183 -3.06 3.87 0.56
CA GLY A 183 -4.07 3.02 -0.05
C GLY A 183 -4.87 2.23 0.99
N GLY A 184 -6.09 1.80 0.62
CA GLY A 184 -6.99 1.07 1.51
C GLY A 184 -6.38 -0.23 2.07
N GLY A 185 -5.57 -0.94 1.29
CA GLY A 185 -4.88 -2.14 1.74
C GLY A 185 -3.98 -1.89 2.94
N SER A 186 -3.13 -0.86 2.86
CA SER A 186 -2.24 -0.47 3.96
C SER A 186 -3.00 0.14 5.14
N ALA A 187 -4.02 0.99 4.87
CA ALA A 187 -4.83 1.61 5.89
C ALA A 187 -5.55 0.57 6.77
N ASN A 188 -6.07 -0.50 6.14
CA ASN A 188 -6.73 -1.61 6.83
C ASN A 188 -5.78 -2.49 7.65
N LYS A 189 -4.48 -2.26 7.60
CA LYS A 189 -3.45 -2.97 8.38
C LYS A 189 -2.82 -2.07 9.44
N THR A 190 -3.63 -1.17 9.99
CA THR A 190 -3.28 -0.35 11.15
C THR A 190 -4.17 -0.75 12.31
N PHE A 191 -3.56 -1.18 13.41
CA PHE A 191 -4.25 -1.73 14.58
C PHE A 191 -3.78 -1.04 15.87
N LEU A 192 -4.69 -0.94 16.83
CA LEU A 192 -4.40 -0.56 18.20
C LEU A 192 -4.90 -1.64 19.15
N TYR A 193 -4.01 -2.15 19.97
CA TYR A 193 -4.31 -3.12 21.01
C TYR A 193 -4.13 -2.48 22.37
N GLN A 194 -5.12 -2.64 23.25
CA GLN A 194 -4.98 -2.28 24.64
C GLN A 194 -4.47 -3.50 25.43
N ALA A 195 -3.17 -3.50 25.72
CA ALA A 195 -2.53 -4.56 26.49
C ALA A 195 -2.40 -4.18 27.97
N THR A 196 -1.99 -5.12 28.77
CA THR A 196 -1.65 -4.88 30.18
C THR A 196 -0.13 -4.80 30.37
N PRO A 197 0.38 -4.10 31.42
CA PRO A 197 1.81 -4.01 31.67
C PRO A 197 2.52 -5.37 31.81
N SER A 198 1.79 -6.45 32.07
CA SER A 198 2.35 -7.81 32.13
C SER A 198 2.96 -8.28 30.78
N VAL A 199 2.59 -7.65 29.66
CA VAL A 199 3.20 -7.92 28.36
C VAL A 199 4.62 -7.36 28.22
N LEU A 200 5.02 -6.39 29.07
CA LEU A 200 6.33 -5.74 29.01
C LEU A 200 7.46 -6.63 29.61
N THR A 201 7.50 -7.88 29.21
CA THR A 201 8.66 -8.76 29.34
C THR A 201 9.05 -9.25 27.94
N LYS A 202 10.33 -9.51 27.72
CA LYS A 202 10.83 -9.86 26.38
C LYS A 202 10.02 -10.99 25.73
N ASP A 203 9.89 -12.12 26.42
CA ASP A 203 9.23 -13.31 25.86
C ASP A 203 7.74 -13.07 25.56
N ARG A 204 7.03 -12.41 26.48
CA ARG A 204 5.60 -12.12 26.32
C ARG A 204 5.35 -11.11 25.20
N LEU A 205 6.19 -10.08 25.12
CA LEU A 205 6.08 -9.07 24.07
C LEU A 205 6.36 -9.69 22.69
N MET A 206 7.42 -10.50 22.57
CA MET A 206 7.73 -11.20 21.31
C MET A 206 6.61 -12.16 20.89
N ALA A 207 6.04 -12.92 21.82
CA ALA A 207 4.91 -13.81 21.54
C ALA A 207 3.68 -13.02 21.06
N PHE A 208 3.36 -11.92 21.76
CA PHE A 208 2.26 -11.01 21.39
C PHE A 208 2.48 -10.42 19.99
N LEU A 209 3.68 -9.87 19.72
CA LEU A 209 3.99 -9.26 18.43
C LEU A 209 3.94 -10.30 17.30
N LYS A 210 4.47 -11.50 17.50
CA LYS A 210 4.39 -12.58 16.50
C LYS A 210 2.95 -12.90 16.12
N GLU A 211 2.07 -13.07 17.12
CA GLU A 211 0.64 -13.32 16.88
C GLU A 211 0.00 -12.18 16.07
N LYS A 212 0.24 -10.92 16.46
CA LYS A 212 -0.40 -9.77 15.81
C LYS A 212 0.18 -9.47 14.43
N ILE A 213 1.49 -9.63 14.22
CA ILE A 213 2.14 -9.44 12.92
C ILE A 213 1.62 -10.47 11.89
N LEU A 214 1.37 -11.71 12.31
CA LEU A 214 0.78 -12.71 11.43
C LEU A 214 -0.59 -12.27 10.87
N THR A 215 -1.40 -11.54 11.65
CA THR A 215 -2.71 -11.04 11.19
C THR A 215 -2.63 -9.98 10.09
N LEU A 216 -1.45 -9.41 9.83
CA LEU A 216 -1.26 -8.48 8.72
C LEU A 216 -1.51 -9.17 7.37
N GLY A 217 -1.06 -10.42 7.21
CA GLY A 217 -1.16 -11.15 5.94
C GLY A 217 -0.52 -10.38 4.79
N THR A 218 -0.91 -10.70 3.56
CA THR A 218 -0.30 -10.12 2.34
C THR A 218 -1.19 -9.13 1.59
N ALA A 219 -2.41 -8.86 2.08
CA ALA A 219 -3.38 -7.99 1.40
C ALA A 219 -2.91 -6.54 1.22
N ALA A 220 -1.97 -6.07 2.06
CA ALA A 220 -1.36 -4.74 1.95
C ALA A 220 -0.08 -4.72 1.10
N CYS A 221 0.25 -5.81 0.40
CA CYS A 221 1.39 -5.92 -0.52
C CYS A 221 2.76 -5.78 0.16
N PRO A 222 3.26 -6.82 0.86
CA PRO A 222 4.64 -6.86 1.33
C PRO A 222 5.65 -6.90 0.15
N PRO A 223 6.95 -6.66 0.38
CA PRO A 223 7.61 -6.45 1.66
C PRO A 223 7.20 -5.15 2.36
N TYR A 224 7.02 -5.22 3.70
CA TYR A 224 6.55 -4.09 4.49
C TYR A 224 7.68 -3.29 5.13
N HIS A 225 7.46 -1.97 5.31
CA HIS A 225 8.08 -1.22 6.39
C HIS A 225 7.14 -1.31 7.59
N LEU A 226 7.50 -2.11 8.57
CA LEU A 226 6.67 -2.41 9.73
C LEU A 226 6.92 -1.38 10.83
N ALA A 227 5.85 -0.79 11.36
CA ALA A 227 5.89 0.13 12.49
C ALA A 227 5.17 -0.46 13.69
N ILE A 228 5.86 -0.45 14.83
CA ILE A 228 5.36 -0.90 16.13
C ILE A 228 5.53 0.25 17.12
N VAL A 229 4.49 0.62 17.84
CA VAL A 229 4.54 1.69 18.84
C VAL A 229 4.01 1.15 20.16
N ILE A 230 4.84 1.21 21.20
CA ILE A 230 4.52 0.71 22.53
C ILE A 230 4.40 1.88 23.49
N GLY A 231 3.21 2.08 24.04
CA GLY A 231 2.87 3.21 24.89
C GLY A 231 2.15 4.33 24.15
N GLY A 232 2.07 5.49 24.77
CA GLY A 232 1.37 6.67 24.32
C GLY A 232 0.48 7.22 25.44
N THR A 233 0.39 8.53 25.56
CA THR A 233 -0.48 9.21 26.54
C THR A 233 -1.94 9.18 26.14
N SER A 234 -2.22 8.84 24.86
CA SER A 234 -3.57 8.56 24.33
C SER A 234 -3.50 7.51 23.23
N ALA A 235 -4.64 6.90 22.91
CA ALA A 235 -4.79 6.00 21.76
C ALA A 235 -4.48 6.70 20.43
N GLU A 236 -4.93 7.94 20.29
CA GLU A 236 -4.68 8.77 19.12
C GLU A 236 -3.19 9.03 18.92
N LEU A 237 -2.46 9.42 19.98
CA LEU A 237 -1.01 9.64 19.90
C LEU A 237 -0.27 8.37 19.49
N ASN A 238 -0.67 7.20 20.00
CA ASN A 238 -0.09 5.92 19.60
C ASN A 238 -0.28 5.67 18.09
N LEU A 239 -1.50 5.74 17.58
CA LEU A 239 -1.81 5.52 16.15
C LEU A 239 -1.16 6.55 15.24
N LYS A 240 -1.08 7.82 15.65
CA LYS A 240 -0.34 8.86 14.94
C LYS A 240 1.15 8.52 14.85
N THR A 241 1.73 8.06 15.96
CA THR A 241 3.13 7.64 15.99
C THR A 241 3.39 6.43 15.09
N VAL A 242 2.46 5.46 15.02
CA VAL A 242 2.52 4.35 14.04
C VAL A 242 2.62 4.89 12.62
N LYS A 243 1.79 5.87 12.26
CA LYS A 243 1.82 6.48 10.93
C LYS A 243 3.18 7.15 10.66
N LEU A 244 3.68 7.96 11.58
CA LEU A 244 4.98 8.62 11.47
C LEU A 244 6.13 7.62 11.36
N ALA A 245 6.14 6.57 12.19
CA ALA A 245 7.16 5.52 12.16
C ALA A 245 7.13 4.75 10.82
N SER A 246 5.95 4.45 10.28
CA SER A 246 5.81 3.74 9.01
C SER A 246 6.36 4.51 7.80
N THR A 247 6.52 5.84 7.93
CA THR A 247 7.13 6.70 6.89
C THR A 247 8.61 6.97 7.12
N ARG A 248 9.20 6.37 8.16
CA ARG A 248 10.58 6.64 8.59
C ARG A 248 10.83 8.06 9.11
N TYR A 249 9.76 8.83 9.34
CA TYR A 249 9.85 10.20 9.87
C TYR A 249 10.53 10.26 11.25
N LEU A 250 10.45 9.17 12.02
CA LEU A 250 11.01 9.07 13.37
C LEU A 250 12.38 8.38 13.43
N ASP A 251 13.06 8.17 12.31
CA ASP A 251 14.33 7.44 12.26
C ASP A 251 15.47 8.14 13.00
N ALA A 252 15.40 9.46 13.17
CA ALA A 252 16.35 10.28 13.90
C ALA A 252 16.06 10.42 15.41
N LEU A 253 15.11 9.66 15.97
CA LEU A 253 14.88 9.62 17.41
C LEU A 253 16.09 9.06 18.16
N PRO A 254 16.29 9.45 19.43
CA PRO A 254 17.24 8.78 20.32
C PRO A 254 16.96 7.27 20.38
N THR A 255 18.00 6.49 20.68
CA THR A 255 17.92 5.03 20.82
C THR A 255 17.76 4.56 22.26
N GLU A 256 17.76 5.50 23.21
CA GLU A 256 17.58 5.26 24.64
C GLU A 256 16.50 6.20 25.20
N GLY A 257 15.81 5.74 26.24
CA GLY A 257 14.84 6.55 26.97
C GLY A 257 15.51 7.53 27.93
N SER A 258 14.72 8.49 28.43
CA SER A 258 15.16 9.41 29.49
C SER A 258 14.08 9.61 30.54
N GLU A 259 14.47 10.11 31.70
CA GLU A 259 13.55 10.50 32.78
C GLU A 259 12.63 11.66 32.37
N ASP A 260 13.01 12.43 31.36
CA ASP A 260 12.23 13.54 30.81
C ASP A 260 11.02 13.06 29.98
N GLY A 261 10.98 11.76 29.65
CA GLY A 261 9.82 11.14 29.00
C GLY A 261 9.71 11.42 27.51
N HIS A 262 10.81 11.50 26.76
CA HIS A 262 10.76 11.54 25.30
C HIS A 262 10.56 10.15 24.68
N ALA A 263 10.18 10.13 23.40
CA ALA A 263 10.13 8.93 22.58
C ALA A 263 11.54 8.45 22.20
N PHE A 264 11.71 7.13 22.05
CA PHE A 264 12.96 6.57 21.53
C PHE A 264 12.69 5.36 20.63
N ARG A 265 13.69 5.01 19.80
CA ARG A 265 13.72 3.79 18.99
C ARG A 265 14.48 2.71 19.75
N ASP A 266 13.90 1.53 19.84
CA ASP A 266 14.56 0.35 20.40
C ASP A 266 15.18 -0.49 19.27
N LEU A 267 16.44 -0.18 18.90
CA LEU A 267 17.14 -0.85 17.79
C LEU A 267 17.32 -2.35 18.00
N ALA A 268 17.55 -2.78 19.25
CA ALA A 268 17.70 -4.20 19.56
C ALA A 268 16.37 -4.94 19.33
N MET A 269 15.27 -4.33 19.74
CA MET A 269 13.93 -4.89 19.50
C MET A 269 13.57 -4.88 18.02
N GLU A 270 13.95 -3.85 17.25
CA GLU A 270 13.78 -3.78 15.80
C GLU A 270 14.47 -4.97 15.12
N GLU A 271 15.70 -5.27 15.47
CA GLU A 271 16.46 -6.40 14.92
C GLU A 271 15.83 -7.76 15.27
N GLU A 272 15.42 -7.95 16.51
CA GLU A 272 14.78 -9.20 16.96
C GLU A 272 13.44 -9.44 16.25
N VAL A 273 12.60 -8.42 16.16
CA VAL A 273 11.33 -8.51 15.44
C VAL A 273 11.56 -8.74 13.95
N HIS A 274 12.53 -8.06 13.35
CA HIS A 274 12.86 -8.27 11.93
C HIS A 274 13.30 -9.73 11.68
N LYS A 275 14.20 -10.28 12.48
CA LYS A 275 14.58 -11.70 12.42
C LYS A 275 13.37 -12.64 12.57
N MET A 276 12.47 -12.32 13.49
CA MET A 276 11.24 -13.10 13.67
C MET A 276 10.36 -13.06 12.42
N THR A 277 10.21 -11.88 11.75
CA THR A 277 9.41 -11.77 10.53
C THR A 277 9.98 -12.58 9.37
N GLN A 278 11.31 -12.72 9.27
CA GLN A 278 11.98 -13.54 8.27
C GLN A 278 11.70 -15.05 8.44
N GLN A 279 11.34 -15.48 9.65
CA GLN A 279 11.05 -16.88 9.97
C GLN A 279 9.56 -17.24 9.80
N LEU A 280 8.71 -16.30 9.46
CA LEU A 280 7.27 -16.55 9.28
C LEU A 280 6.96 -17.38 8.01
N GLY A 281 7.86 -17.41 7.05
CA GLY A 281 7.68 -18.14 5.78
C GLY A 281 6.74 -17.46 4.78
N VAL A 282 6.20 -16.30 5.11
CA VAL A 282 5.27 -15.54 4.24
C VAL A 282 6.00 -14.95 3.03
N GLY A 283 7.22 -14.45 3.25
CA GLY A 283 8.05 -13.81 2.24
C GLY A 283 7.41 -12.57 1.61
N ALA A 284 7.92 -12.22 0.46
CA ALA A 284 7.35 -11.18 -0.40
C ALA A 284 6.09 -11.72 -1.11
N GLN A 285 5.03 -12.02 -0.37
CA GLN A 285 3.68 -12.45 -0.76
C GLN A 285 3.47 -13.96 -1.00
N PHE A 286 4.42 -14.70 -1.55
CA PHE A 286 4.21 -16.10 -1.99
C PHE A 286 5.26 -17.08 -1.47
N GLY A 287 5.71 -16.88 -0.25
CA GLY A 287 6.69 -17.73 0.45
C GLY A 287 8.11 -17.19 0.37
N GLY A 288 8.81 -17.28 1.48
CA GLY A 288 10.18 -16.81 1.64
C GLY A 288 10.42 -16.09 2.95
N LYS A 289 11.46 -15.25 3.00
CA LYS A 289 11.84 -14.53 4.21
C LYS A 289 11.53 -13.02 4.19
N TYR A 290 11.25 -12.43 3.04
CA TYR A 290 11.11 -10.98 2.89
C TYR A 290 9.67 -10.46 3.13
N PHE A 291 9.09 -10.82 4.28
CA PHE A 291 7.82 -10.25 4.71
C PHE A 291 7.93 -8.75 5.04
N CYS A 292 9.07 -8.36 5.64
CA CYS A 292 9.40 -6.96 5.90
C CYS A 292 10.76 -6.60 5.31
N HIS A 293 10.87 -5.37 4.79
CA HIS A 293 12.15 -4.74 4.50
C HIS A 293 12.88 -4.38 5.78
N ASP A 294 12.16 -3.81 6.72
CA ASP A 294 12.66 -3.33 7.99
C ASP A 294 11.52 -3.16 9.01
N VAL A 295 11.89 -2.92 10.26
CA VAL A 295 10.98 -2.73 11.38
C VAL A 295 11.37 -1.47 12.13
N ARG A 296 10.38 -0.70 12.62
CA ARG A 296 10.57 0.39 13.59
C ARG A 296 9.83 0.05 14.86
N VAL A 297 10.52 0.10 15.99
CA VAL A 297 9.93 -0.07 17.31
C VAL A 297 10.12 1.22 18.10
N ILE A 298 9.02 1.96 18.27
CA ILE A 298 9.01 3.23 19.01
C ILE A 298 8.42 3.01 20.39
N ARG A 299 9.14 3.48 21.41
CA ARG A 299 8.67 3.46 22.79
C ARG A 299 8.27 4.86 23.22
N LEU A 300 7.03 4.98 23.72
CA LEU A 300 6.45 6.24 24.19
C LEU A 300 6.23 6.22 25.70
N PRO A 301 6.25 7.38 26.37
CA PRO A 301 5.68 7.54 27.69
C PRO A 301 4.19 7.15 27.67
N ARG A 302 3.68 6.68 28.80
CA ARG A 302 2.29 6.24 28.91
C ARG A 302 1.68 6.54 30.28
N HIS A 303 0.37 6.49 30.37
CA HIS A 303 -0.30 6.41 31.66
C HIS A 303 -0.02 5.04 32.31
N GLY A 304 0.26 5.02 33.62
CA GLY A 304 0.66 3.81 34.35
C GLY A 304 -0.33 2.64 34.23
N ALA A 305 -1.61 2.93 34.12
CA ALA A 305 -2.67 1.93 34.03
C ALA A 305 -3.00 1.47 32.58
N SER A 306 -2.41 2.06 31.55
CA SER A 306 -2.68 1.72 30.14
C SER A 306 -1.41 1.28 29.43
N LEU A 307 -1.54 0.35 28.47
CA LEU A 307 -0.47 -0.04 27.57
C LEU A 307 -1.01 -0.20 26.16
N PRO A 308 -1.21 0.91 25.43
CA PRO A 308 -1.54 0.82 24.02
C PRO A 308 -0.34 0.31 23.23
N ILE A 309 -0.59 -0.65 22.33
CA ILE A 309 0.38 -1.16 21.38
C ILE A 309 -0.19 -0.98 19.99
N GLY A 310 0.44 -0.13 19.20
CA GLY A 310 0.06 0.14 17.83
C GLY A 310 0.90 -0.66 16.84
N LEU A 311 0.27 -1.10 15.76
CA LEU A 311 0.89 -1.84 14.68
C LEU A 311 0.41 -1.29 13.35
N GLY A 312 1.31 -1.03 12.42
CA GLY A 312 0.95 -0.57 11.07
C GLY A 312 2.07 -0.78 10.07
N VAL A 313 1.74 -0.59 8.79
CA VAL A 313 2.69 -0.84 7.69
C VAL A 313 2.70 0.30 6.67
N SER A 314 3.87 0.53 6.04
CA SER A 314 3.96 1.04 4.69
C SER A 314 4.17 -0.15 3.75
N CYS A 315 3.46 -0.17 2.63
CA CYS A 315 3.50 -1.29 1.69
C CYS A 315 4.64 -1.12 0.65
N SER A 316 4.73 -2.07 -0.27
CA SER A 316 5.70 -2.03 -1.37
C SER A 316 5.63 -0.79 -2.27
N ALA A 317 4.56 0.00 -2.19
CA ALA A 317 4.46 1.28 -2.89
C ALA A 317 5.10 2.46 -2.14
N ASP A 318 5.32 2.36 -0.84
CA ASP A 318 6.08 3.27 0.05
C ASP A 318 5.98 4.77 -0.29
N ARG A 319 4.75 5.31 -0.36
CA ARG A 319 4.44 6.63 -0.92
C ARG A 319 4.44 7.73 0.13
N GLN A 320 5.57 8.36 0.33
CA GLN A 320 5.72 9.54 1.18
C GLN A 320 6.88 10.41 0.73
N ALA A 321 6.81 11.70 1.03
CA ALA A 321 7.88 12.67 0.84
C ALA A 321 7.82 13.79 1.87
N LEU A 322 8.98 14.36 2.21
CA LEU A 322 9.12 15.55 3.01
C LEU A 322 9.11 16.80 2.12
N GLY A 323 8.46 17.86 2.58
CA GLY A 323 8.50 19.17 1.96
C GLY A 323 8.83 20.25 2.97
N LYS A 324 9.34 21.37 2.50
CA LYS A 324 9.54 22.55 3.35
C LYS A 324 9.47 23.85 2.56
N ILE A 325 9.02 24.89 3.24
CA ILE A 325 9.08 26.26 2.77
C ILE A 325 9.97 27.03 3.74
N THR A 326 11.01 27.63 3.22
CA THR A 326 11.98 28.44 3.96
C THR A 326 12.13 29.80 3.28
N ARG A 327 12.97 30.69 3.81
CA ARG A 327 13.27 31.99 3.17
C ARG A 327 13.84 31.87 1.75
N GLU A 328 14.43 30.74 1.41
CA GLU A 328 15.00 30.48 0.09
C GLU A 328 13.97 29.98 -0.94
N GLY A 329 12.75 29.65 -0.49
CA GLY A 329 11.66 29.15 -1.36
C GLY A 329 11.06 27.84 -0.90
N VAL A 330 10.46 27.15 -1.86
CA VAL A 330 9.72 25.89 -1.71
C VAL A 330 10.59 24.71 -2.11
N PHE A 331 10.67 23.70 -1.25
CA PHE A 331 11.51 22.54 -1.45
C PHE A 331 10.73 21.24 -1.23
N LEU A 332 11.02 20.24 -2.02
CA LEU A 332 10.46 18.88 -1.91
C LEU A 332 11.59 17.84 -1.86
N GLU A 333 11.42 16.80 -1.06
CA GLU A 333 12.35 15.66 -0.98
C GLU A 333 12.68 15.15 -2.38
N GLN A 334 13.96 14.90 -2.64
CA GLN A 334 14.43 14.33 -3.90
C GLN A 334 14.22 12.82 -3.87
N LEU A 335 13.16 12.36 -4.56
CA LEU A 335 12.92 10.96 -4.82
C LEU A 335 13.72 10.49 -6.04
N GLU A 336 13.85 9.17 -6.22
CA GLU A 336 14.64 8.57 -7.29
C GLU A 336 13.91 8.68 -8.64
N ALA A 337 14.51 9.38 -9.58
CA ALA A 337 13.98 9.55 -10.93
C ALA A 337 14.44 8.46 -11.92
N HIS A 338 15.47 7.68 -11.56
CA HIS A 338 16.07 6.65 -12.39
C HIS A 338 16.06 5.25 -11.73
N PRO A 339 14.88 4.68 -11.43
CA PRO A 339 14.80 3.36 -10.79
C PRO A 339 15.43 2.24 -11.62
N ALA A 340 15.64 2.44 -12.92
CA ALA A 340 16.35 1.50 -13.79
C ALA A 340 17.76 1.15 -13.28
N ASP A 341 18.43 2.05 -12.57
CA ASP A 341 19.78 1.83 -12.01
C ASP A 341 19.80 0.72 -10.94
N TYR A 342 18.62 0.39 -10.39
CA TYR A 342 18.43 -0.69 -9.41
C TYR A 342 18.04 -2.03 -10.06
N LEU A 343 17.72 -2.06 -11.35
CA LEU A 343 17.42 -3.30 -12.06
C LEU A 343 18.72 -4.04 -12.39
N PRO A 344 18.82 -5.34 -12.08
CA PRO A 344 19.96 -6.14 -12.52
C PRO A 344 19.89 -6.43 -14.01
N GLU A 345 21.04 -6.58 -14.65
CA GLU A 345 21.17 -7.15 -16.00
C GLU A 345 21.00 -8.68 -15.90
N VAL A 346 19.77 -9.18 -15.75
CA VAL A 346 19.48 -10.62 -15.69
C VAL A 346 18.29 -10.95 -16.59
N ASP A 347 18.31 -12.17 -17.13
CA ASP A 347 17.17 -12.72 -17.84
C ASP A 347 16.05 -13.03 -16.86
N GLU A 348 14.86 -12.49 -17.10
CA GLU A 348 13.66 -12.74 -16.28
C GLU A 348 13.34 -14.23 -16.10
N SER A 349 13.66 -15.04 -17.10
CA SER A 349 13.45 -16.47 -17.06
C SER A 349 14.24 -17.17 -15.94
N THR A 350 15.33 -16.57 -15.48
CA THR A 350 16.22 -17.12 -14.45
C THR A 350 15.85 -16.72 -13.02
N LEU A 351 15.02 -15.68 -12.85
CA LEU A 351 14.77 -15.07 -11.53
C LEU A 351 13.73 -15.81 -10.68
N GLY A 352 12.83 -16.56 -11.25
CA GLY A 352 11.68 -17.11 -10.52
C GLY A 352 11.50 -18.62 -10.61
N GLY A 353 12.51 -19.38 -11.02
CA GLY A 353 12.37 -20.82 -11.25
C GLY A 353 11.44 -21.14 -12.44
N ASP A 354 11.02 -22.40 -12.56
CA ASP A 354 10.14 -22.83 -13.64
C ASP A 354 8.78 -22.14 -13.58
N VAL A 355 8.33 -21.60 -14.72
CA VAL A 355 7.01 -20.99 -14.87
C VAL A 355 6.10 -21.89 -15.69
N VAL A 356 4.91 -22.16 -15.18
CA VAL A 356 3.87 -22.91 -15.88
C VAL A 356 3.02 -21.96 -16.71
N ARG A 357 3.01 -22.14 -18.04
CA ARG A 357 2.20 -21.32 -18.95
C ARG A 357 0.81 -21.90 -19.07
N ILE A 358 -0.21 -21.07 -18.86
CA ILE A 358 -1.63 -21.43 -18.95
C ILE A 358 -2.27 -20.57 -20.04
N ASP A 359 -2.79 -21.24 -21.08
CA ASP A 359 -3.56 -20.60 -22.15
C ASP A 359 -5.02 -20.49 -21.73
N LEU A 360 -5.49 -19.27 -21.51
CA LEU A 360 -6.85 -18.96 -21.08
C LEU A 360 -7.87 -18.99 -22.24
N ASN A 361 -7.43 -19.23 -23.47
CA ASN A 361 -8.32 -19.46 -24.61
C ASN A 361 -8.88 -20.88 -24.63
N GLN A 362 -8.33 -21.79 -23.83
CA GLN A 362 -8.81 -23.15 -23.68
C GLN A 362 -10.13 -23.20 -22.89
N PRO A 363 -10.94 -24.26 -23.06
CA PRO A 363 -12.11 -24.48 -22.20
C PRO A 363 -11.72 -24.52 -20.71
N MET A 364 -12.62 -24.04 -19.85
CA MET A 364 -12.36 -23.98 -18.40
C MET A 364 -11.94 -25.35 -17.82
N SER A 365 -12.50 -26.46 -18.31
CA SER A 365 -12.10 -27.80 -17.88
C SER A 365 -10.63 -28.14 -18.16
N GLU A 366 -10.08 -27.63 -19.26
CA GLU A 366 -8.66 -27.84 -19.61
C GLU A 366 -7.77 -26.93 -18.76
N ILE A 367 -8.19 -25.70 -18.50
CA ILE A 367 -7.48 -24.76 -17.59
C ILE A 367 -7.40 -25.36 -16.19
N LEU A 368 -8.52 -25.84 -15.63
CA LEU A 368 -8.57 -26.49 -14.32
C LEU A 368 -7.69 -27.75 -14.29
N GLY A 369 -7.77 -28.60 -15.35
CA GLY A 369 -6.94 -29.80 -15.47
C GLY A 369 -5.45 -29.50 -15.58
N ALA A 370 -5.06 -28.36 -16.18
CA ALA A 370 -3.67 -27.92 -16.22
C ALA A 370 -3.20 -27.46 -14.84
N LEU A 371 -3.98 -26.62 -14.14
CA LEU A 371 -3.64 -26.12 -12.81
C LEU A 371 -3.55 -27.23 -11.77
N SER A 372 -4.44 -28.24 -11.83
CA SER A 372 -4.50 -29.37 -10.88
C SER A 372 -3.23 -30.25 -10.85
N LYS A 373 -2.37 -30.14 -11.88
CA LYS A 373 -1.10 -30.88 -11.96
C LYS A 373 0.01 -30.25 -11.09
N HIS A 374 -0.19 -29.04 -10.62
CA HIS A 374 0.84 -28.27 -9.94
C HIS A 374 0.47 -27.97 -8.48
N PRO A 375 1.45 -28.00 -7.55
CA PRO A 375 1.21 -27.70 -6.15
C PRO A 375 0.98 -26.18 -5.92
N ILE A 376 0.46 -25.85 -4.73
CA ILE A 376 0.45 -24.45 -4.26
C ILE A 376 1.86 -23.85 -4.28
N ARG A 377 1.97 -22.52 -4.40
CA ARG A 377 3.21 -21.72 -4.60
C ARG A 377 3.80 -21.83 -6.01
N THR A 378 3.27 -22.67 -6.88
CA THR A 378 3.72 -22.71 -8.29
C THR A 378 3.42 -21.38 -8.95
N ARG A 379 4.44 -20.79 -9.59
CA ARG A 379 4.29 -19.60 -10.44
C ARG A 379 3.68 -20.00 -11.78
N VAL A 380 2.64 -19.26 -12.18
CA VAL A 380 1.98 -19.43 -13.47
C VAL A 380 2.05 -18.15 -14.29
N SER A 381 2.12 -18.28 -15.59
CA SER A 381 2.00 -17.18 -16.57
C SER A 381 0.72 -17.39 -17.36
N LEU A 382 -0.20 -16.43 -17.30
CA LEU A 382 -1.53 -16.51 -17.88
C LEU A 382 -1.60 -15.67 -19.15
N SER A 383 -2.12 -16.23 -20.25
CA SER A 383 -2.35 -15.51 -21.51
C SER A 383 -3.73 -15.82 -22.06
N GLY A 384 -4.49 -14.79 -22.44
CA GLY A 384 -5.85 -14.87 -22.97
C GLY A 384 -6.87 -14.04 -22.17
N PRO A 385 -8.17 -14.34 -22.32
CA PRO A 385 -9.25 -13.54 -21.75
C PRO A 385 -9.44 -13.81 -20.25
N MET A 386 -9.68 -12.71 -19.48
CA MET A 386 -10.15 -12.74 -18.10
C MET A 386 -11.32 -11.78 -17.90
N ILE A 387 -12.17 -12.09 -16.92
CA ILE A 387 -13.24 -11.20 -16.47
C ILE A 387 -12.75 -10.44 -15.23
N VAL A 388 -12.97 -9.14 -15.23
CA VAL A 388 -12.72 -8.30 -14.04
C VAL A 388 -14.05 -7.99 -13.39
N ALA A 389 -14.19 -8.39 -12.12
CA ALA A 389 -15.38 -8.13 -11.32
C ALA A 389 -15.01 -8.09 -9.84
N ARG A 390 -15.66 -7.22 -9.07
CA ARG A 390 -15.45 -7.14 -7.63
C ARG A 390 -16.76 -6.79 -6.90
N ASP A 391 -16.73 -6.19 -5.74
CA ASP A 391 -17.80 -6.12 -4.75
C ASP A 391 -19.20 -5.88 -5.31
N LEU A 392 -19.45 -4.72 -5.97
CA LEU A 392 -20.78 -4.37 -6.49
C LEU A 392 -21.20 -5.29 -7.62
N ALA A 393 -20.26 -5.65 -8.51
CA ALA A 393 -20.54 -6.59 -9.59
C ALA A 393 -20.93 -7.97 -9.03
N HIS A 394 -20.19 -8.48 -8.03
CA HIS A 394 -20.53 -9.76 -7.36
C HIS A 394 -21.91 -9.69 -6.69
N ALA A 395 -22.23 -8.58 -6.03
CA ALA A 395 -23.57 -8.40 -5.45
C ALA A 395 -24.68 -8.46 -6.50
N LYS A 396 -24.48 -7.79 -7.65
CA LYS A 396 -25.43 -7.84 -8.77
C LYS A 396 -25.61 -9.25 -9.35
N ILE A 397 -24.54 -10.01 -9.51
CA ILE A 397 -24.63 -11.40 -9.98
C ILE A 397 -25.33 -12.27 -8.96
N ARG A 398 -25.06 -12.12 -7.64
CA ARG A 398 -25.77 -12.85 -6.60
C ARG A 398 -27.27 -12.56 -6.62
N GLU A 399 -27.69 -11.29 -6.76
CA GLU A 399 -29.12 -10.93 -6.90
C GLU A 399 -29.79 -11.64 -8.09
N ARG A 400 -29.08 -11.86 -9.20
CA ARG A 400 -29.59 -12.63 -10.35
C ARG A 400 -29.75 -14.10 -10.01
N LEU A 401 -28.74 -14.71 -9.41
CA LEU A 401 -28.83 -16.12 -8.99
C LEU A 401 -29.95 -16.35 -7.97
N ASP A 402 -30.13 -15.43 -7.03
CA ASP A 402 -31.18 -15.50 -6.01
C ASP A 402 -32.59 -15.40 -6.62
N ARG A 403 -32.73 -14.75 -7.80
CA ARG A 403 -33.96 -14.75 -8.60
C ARG A 403 -34.13 -15.97 -9.50
N GLY A 404 -33.18 -16.93 -9.44
CA GLY A 404 -33.21 -18.14 -10.26
C GLY A 404 -32.68 -17.97 -11.70
N GLU A 405 -32.02 -16.84 -12.00
CA GLU A 405 -31.33 -16.65 -13.28
C GLU A 405 -30.07 -17.51 -13.34
N PRO A 406 -29.64 -18.00 -14.51
CA PRO A 406 -28.44 -18.80 -14.63
C PRO A 406 -27.18 -17.94 -14.40
N MET A 407 -26.09 -18.58 -13.97
CA MET A 407 -24.77 -17.97 -13.93
C MET A 407 -24.38 -17.47 -15.34
N PRO A 408 -23.92 -16.21 -15.50
CA PRO A 408 -23.49 -15.69 -16.79
C PRO A 408 -22.36 -16.52 -17.42
N ASP A 409 -22.44 -16.76 -18.72
CA ASP A 409 -21.47 -17.60 -19.42
C ASP A 409 -20.03 -17.07 -19.36
N TYR A 410 -19.87 -15.75 -19.34
CA TYR A 410 -18.53 -15.17 -19.19
C TYR A 410 -17.87 -15.52 -17.85
N LEU A 411 -18.63 -15.70 -16.75
CA LEU A 411 -18.12 -16.17 -15.46
C LEU A 411 -17.88 -17.68 -15.40
N LYS A 412 -18.54 -18.47 -16.27
CA LYS A 412 -18.29 -19.91 -16.41
C LYS A 412 -17.03 -20.19 -17.23
N ASN A 413 -16.84 -19.39 -18.28
CA ASN A 413 -15.86 -19.69 -19.32
C ASN A 413 -14.49 -19.04 -19.09
N HIS A 414 -14.38 -18.06 -18.18
CA HIS A 414 -13.14 -17.30 -17.96
C HIS A 414 -12.77 -17.18 -16.48
N PRO A 415 -11.48 -17.10 -16.16
CA PRO A 415 -11.02 -16.71 -14.82
C PRO A 415 -11.54 -15.32 -14.44
N VAL A 416 -11.73 -15.10 -13.13
CA VAL A 416 -12.23 -13.83 -12.59
C VAL A 416 -11.14 -13.13 -11.80
N TYR A 417 -10.76 -11.94 -12.24
CA TYR A 417 -9.76 -11.09 -11.62
C TYR A 417 -10.44 -10.00 -10.77
N TYR A 418 -10.20 -10.02 -9.47
CA TYR A 418 -10.71 -9.01 -8.55
C TYR A 418 -9.79 -7.79 -8.58
N ALA A 419 -10.14 -6.83 -9.38
CA ALA A 419 -9.29 -5.67 -9.64
C ALA A 419 -10.13 -4.44 -10.05
N GLY A 420 -9.46 -3.30 -10.11
CA GLY A 420 -10.05 -2.06 -10.62
C GLY A 420 -8.94 -1.07 -10.96
N PRO A 421 -8.92 -0.55 -12.21
CA PRO A 421 -7.84 0.31 -12.69
C PRO A 421 -7.86 1.70 -12.06
N ALA A 422 -6.73 2.40 -12.16
CA ALA A 422 -6.65 3.84 -12.12
C ALA A 422 -7.20 4.42 -13.43
N LYS A 423 -7.22 5.76 -13.58
CA LYS A 423 -7.66 6.40 -14.85
C LYS A 423 -6.78 5.93 -16.01
N THR A 424 -7.42 5.65 -17.15
CA THR A 424 -6.71 5.23 -18.36
C THR A 424 -6.11 6.44 -19.06
N PRO A 425 -4.77 6.49 -19.27
CA PRO A 425 -4.15 7.53 -20.05
C PRO A 425 -4.50 7.41 -21.54
N GLU A 426 -4.41 8.52 -22.26
CA GLU A 426 -4.57 8.51 -23.71
C GLU A 426 -3.53 7.59 -24.38
N GLY A 427 -3.99 6.74 -25.30
CA GLY A 427 -3.12 5.80 -26.01
C GLY A 427 -2.78 4.51 -25.26
N TYR A 428 -3.24 4.33 -24.03
CA TYR A 428 -3.03 3.10 -23.25
C TYR A 428 -4.27 2.20 -23.26
N ALA A 429 -4.07 0.90 -23.13
CA ALA A 429 -5.16 -0.05 -23.00
C ALA A 429 -5.90 0.13 -21.65
N SER A 430 -5.17 0.47 -20.59
CA SER A 430 -5.73 0.74 -19.26
C SER A 430 -4.82 1.69 -18.45
N GLY A 431 -5.35 2.25 -17.36
CA GLY A 431 -4.55 2.82 -16.28
C GLY A 431 -3.91 1.73 -15.44
N SER A 432 -3.09 2.10 -14.46
CA SER A 432 -2.47 1.15 -13.54
C SER A 432 -3.51 0.19 -12.96
N PHE A 433 -3.27 -1.13 -13.11
CA PHE A 433 -4.29 -2.15 -12.93
C PHE A 433 -3.77 -3.29 -12.05
N GLY A 434 -4.01 -3.21 -10.76
CA GLY A 434 -3.57 -4.21 -9.79
C GLY A 434 -4.73 -4.88 -9.06
N PRO A 435 -4.43 -5.99 -8.34
CA PRO A 435 -5.44 -6.77 -7.62
C PRO A 435 -5.98 -6.02 -6.41
N THR A 436 -7.27 -6.23 -6.10
CA THR A 436 -7.87 -5.83 -4.82
C THR A 436 -7.76 -6.97 -3.80
N THR A 437 -8.07 -6.68 -2.54
CA THR A 437 -8.09 -7.67 -1.44
C THR A 437 -9.16 -8.72 -1.69
N ALA A 438 -8.74 -9.99 -1.72
CA ALA A 438 -9.59 -11.13 -2.07
C ALA A 438 -10.72 -11.39 -1.08
N GLY A 439 -10.47 -11.26 0.23
CA GLY A 439 -11.41 -11.60 1.30
C GLY A 439 -12.75 -10.86 1.23
N ARG A 440 -12.82 -9.74 0.50
CA ARG A 440 -14.07 -8.99 0.30
C ARG A 440 -15.11 -9.77 -0.50
N MET A 441 -14.68 -10.71 -1.34
CA MET A 441 -15.56 -11.52 -2.19
C MET A 441 -15.80 -12.94 -1.63
N ASP A 442 -15.27 -13.28 -0.46
CA ASP A 442 -15.33 -14.62 0.09
C ASP A 442 -16.75 -15.19 0.22
N SER A 443 -17.71 -14.35 0.61
CA SER A 443 -19.11 -14.74 0.79
C SER A 443 -19.87 -15.12 -0.49
N PHE A 444 -19.29 -14.88 -1.66
CA PHE A 444 -19.90 -15.20 -2.95
C PHE A 444 -19.37 -16.51 -3.54
N VAL A 445 -18.19 -16.97 -3.11
CA VAL A 445 -17.42 -18.00 -3.82
C VAL A 445 -18.16 -19.32 -3.90
N ASP A 446 -18.69 -19.83 -2.79
CA ASP A 446 -19.35 -21.13 -2.76
C ASP A 446 -20.56 -21.18 -3.69
N GLN A 447 -21.44 -20.17 -3.60
CA GLN A 447 -22.62 -20.07 -4.47
C GLN A 447 -22.22 -19.95 -5.95
N PHE A 448 -21.18 -19.18 -6.26
CA PHE A 448 -20.75 -18.98 -7.64
C PHE A 448 -20.14 -20.25 -8.24
N GLN A 449 -19.27 -20.92 -7.49
CA GLN A 449 -18.66 -22.17 -7.91
C GLN A 449 -19.67 -23.31 -8.02
N ALA A 450 -20.64 -23.39 -7.11
CA ALA A 450 -21.76 -24.33 -7.20
C ALA A 450 -22.59 -24.12 -8.48
N ALA A 451 -22.70 -22.89 -8.97
CA ALA A 451 -23.35 -22.54 -10.24
C ALA A 451 -22.41 -22.65 -11.46
N GLY A 452 -21.20 -23.17 -11.30
CA GLY A 452 -20.20 -23.40 -12.35
C GLY A 452 -19.45 -22.13 -12.78
N GLY A 453 -19.55 -21.01 -12.04
CA GLY A 453 -18.83 -19.77 -12.34
C GLY A 453 -17.67 -19.51 -11.39
N SER A 454 -16.80 -18.56 -11.75
CA SER A 454 -15.64 -18.15 -10.93
C SER A 454 -14.76 -19.32 -10.47
N MET A 455 -14.60 -20.32 -11.31
CA MET A 455 -13.82 -21.53 -10.99
C MET A 455 -12.33 -21.23 -10.78
N VAL A 456 -11.80 -20.19 -11.43
CA VAL A 456 -10.45 -19.67 -11.22
C VAL A 456 -10.56 -18.20 -10.83
N MET A 457 -10.12 -17.86 -9.63
CA MET A 457 -10.15 -16.52 -9.07
C MET A 457 -8.74 -15.96 -8.94
N LEU A 458 -8.54 -14.68 -9.28
CA LEU A 458 -7.29 -13.95 -9.12
C LEU A 458 -7.49 -12.74 -8.23
N ALA A 459 -6.67 -12.57 -7.21
CA ALA A 459 -6.69 -11.40 -6.32
C ALA A 459 -5.41 -11.35 -5.46
N LYS A 460 -5.36 -10.50 -4.44
CA LYS A 460 -4.28 -10.49 -3.45
C LYS A 460 -4.78 -10.78 -2.04
N GLY A 461 -3.89 -11.34 -1.22
CA GLY A 461 -4.15 -11.59 0.19
C GLY A 461 -4.72 -12.99 0.47
N ASN A 462 -4.83 -13.30 1.75
CA ASN A 462 -5.40 -14.54 2.24
C ASN A 462 -6.93 -14.56 2.11
N ARG A 463 -7.50 -15.76 2.11
CA ARG A 463 -8.95 -16.02 2.04
C ARG A 463 -9.44 -16.64 3.33
N SER A 464 -10.76 -16.56 3.56
CA SER A 464 -11.39 -17.29 4.66
C SER A 464 -11.45 -18.81 4.41
N PRO A 465 -11.58 -19.64 5.46
CA PRO A 465 -11.67 -21.09 5.32
C PRO A 465 -12.79 -21.58 4.39
N GLN A 466 -13.88 -20.84 4.27
CA GLN A 466 -15.00 -21.18 3.38
C GLN A 466 -14.59 -21.20 1.90
N VAL A 467 -13.66 -20.35 1.47
CA VAL A 467 -13.18 -20.33 0.08
C VAL A 467 -12.37 -21.59 -0.24
N ARG A 468 -11.52 -22.02 0.68
CA ARG A 468 -10.79 -23.28 0.56
C ARG A 468 -11.76 -24.48 0.44
N GLN A 469 -12.80 -24.50 1.28
CA GLN A 469 -13.83 -25.53 1.26
C GLN A 469 -14.57 -25.54 -0.07
N ALA A 470 -14.95 -24.36 -0.58
CA ALA A 470 -15.61 -24.22 -1.88
C ALA A 470 -14.69 -24.73 -3.02
N CYS A 471 -13.43 -24.31 -3.06
CA CYS A 471 -12.47 -24.79 -4.06
C CYS A 471 -12.34 -26.34 -4.02
N GLN A 472 -12.26 -26.93 -2.84
CA GLN A 472 -12.21 -28.39 -2.66
C GLN A 472 -13.50 -29.08 -3.10
N ALA A 473 -14.66 -28.52 -2.79
CA ALA A 473 -15.96 -29.11 -3.10
C ALA A 473 -16.31 -29.03 -4.59
N HIS A 474 -15.93 -27.94 -5.25
CA HIS A 474 -16.33 -27.65 -6.63
C HIS A 474 -15.18 -27.78 -7.65
N GLY A 475 -13.95 -28.04 -7.21
CA GLY A 475 -12.78 -28.16 -8.10
C GLY A 475 -12.22 -26.80 -8.55
N GLY A 476 -12.41 -25.75 -7.76
CA GLY A 476 -11.95 -24.40 -8.07
C GLY A 476 -10.53 -24.08 -7.61
N PHE A 477 -10.02 -22.92 -8.03
CA PHE A 477 -8.69 -22.41 -7.69
C PHE A 477 -8.72 -20.95 -7.27
N TYR A 478 -7.86 -20.59 -6.32
CA TYR A 478 -7.50 -19.21 -6.07
C TYR A 478 -6.02 -18.99 -6.42
N LEU A 479 -5.79 -18.08 -7.35
CA LEU A 479 -4.47 -17.64 -7.77
C LEU A 479 -4.16 -16.27 -7.14
N GLY A 480 -2.99 -16.16 -6.54
CA GLY A 480 -2.50 -14.89 -6.02
C GLY A 480 -1.88 -14.06 -7.14
N SER A 481 -2.43 -12.89 -7.40
CA SER A 481 -1.79 -11.86 -8.22
C SER A 481 -0.88 -11.00 -7.36
N ILE A 482 0.29 -10.61 -7.87
CA ILE A 482 1.23 -9.78 -7.13
C ILE A 482 0.58 -8.43 -6.83
N GLY A 483 0.55 -8.07 -5.54
CA GLY A 483 0.14 -6.73 -5.12
C GLY A 483 1.32 -5.76 -5.16
N GLY A 484 1.12 -4.59 -5.75
CA GLY A 484 2.13 -3.54 -5.89
C GLY A 484 2.43 -3.15 -7.35
N PRO A 485 2.73 -4.08 -8.28
CA PRO A 485 3.22 -3.70 -9.61
C PRO A 485 2.09 -3.37 -10.61
N ALA A 486 1.19 -2.44 -10.25
CA ALA A 486 0.01 -2.13 -11.06
C ALA A 486 0.31 -1.41 -12.39
N ALA A 487 1.34 -0.56 -12.43
CA ALA A 487 1.80 0.08 -13.67
C ALA A 487 2.40 -0.95 -14.63
N ARG A 488 3.21 -1.87 -14.10
CA ARG A 488 3.82 -2.96 -14.88
C ARG A 488 2.76 -3.90 -15.45
N LEU A 489 1.76 -4.31 -14.65
CA LEU A 489 0.68 -5.15 -15.14
C LEU A 489 -0.13 -4.47 -16.25
N ALA A 490 -0.40 -3.16 -16.11
CA ALA A 490 -1.12 -2.39 -17.12
C ALA A 490 -0.33 -2.26 -18.43
N GLN A 491 0.96 -1.95 -18.35
CA GLN A 491 1.80 -1.70 -19.53
C GLN A 491 2.18 -2.98 -20.25
N ASP A 492 2.65 -3.99 -19.50
CA ASP A 492 3.27 -5.17 -20.08
C ASP A 492 2.29 -6.33 -20.30
N CYS A 493 1.28 -6.48 -19.42
CA CYS A 493 0.43 -7.67 -19.44
C CYS A 493 -0.97 -7.42 -20.02
N ILE A 494 -1.59 -6.25 -19.79
CA ILE A 494 -2.96 -6.00 -20.22
C ILE A 494 -2.97 -5.38 -21.61
N LYS A 495 -3.50 -6.10 -22.59
CA LYS A 495 -3.47 -5.71 -24.00
C LYS A 495 -4.77 -5.05 -24.47
N LYS A 496 -5.91 -5.43 -23.89
CA LYS A 496 -7.21 -4.90 -24.24
C LYS A 496 -8.11 -4.86 -23.01
N VAL A 497 -8.96 -3.86 -22.93
CA VAL A 497 -9.98 -3.71 -21.89
C VAL A 497 -11.30 -3.27 -22.53
N GLU A 498 -12.38 -3.98 -22.23
CA GLU A 498 -13.74 -3.62 -22.70
C GLU A 498 -14.76 -3.85 -21.58
N VAL A 499 -15.75 -2.97 -21.47
CA VAL A 499 -16.85 -3.10 -20.52
C VAL A 499 -17.84 -4.14 -21.05
N LEU A 500 -18.20 -5.14 -20.23
CA LEU A 500 -19.22 -6.15 -20.57
C LEU A 500 -20.59 -5.81 -20.00
N GLU A 501 -20.66 -5.49 -18.70
CA GLU A 501 -21.93 -5.26 -17.99
C GLU A 501 -21.78 -4.19 -16.93
N TYR A 502 -22.87 -3.53 -16.57
CA TYR A 502 -22.98 -2.53 -15.50
C TYR A 502 -22.04 -1.32 -15.67
N PRO A 503 -22.00 -0.66 -16.84
CA PRO A 503 -21.13 0.50 -17.08
C PRO A 503 -21.37 1.65 -16.09
N GLU A 504 -22.58 1.76 -15.55
CA GLU A 504 -22.96 2.75 -14.53
C GLU A 504 -22.20 2.59 -13.21
N LEU A 505 -21.66 1.40 -12.93
CA LEU A 505 -20.84 1.14 -11.74
C LEU A 505 -19.40 1.68 -11.89
N GLY A 506 -19.03 2.19 -13.06
CA GLY A 506 -17.69 2.74 -13.30
C GLY A 506 -16.58 1.72 -13.03
N MET A 507 -15.71 1.97 -12.05
CA MET A 507 -14.63 1.04 -11.67
C MET A 507 -15.13 -0.33 -11.15
N GLU A 508 -16.38 -0.43 -10.76
CA GLU A 508 -17.03 -1.66 -10.28
C GLU A 508 -17.82 -2.39 -11.39
N ALA A 509 -17.79 -1.86 -12.63
CA ALA A 509 -18.37 -2.53 -13.79
C ALA A 509 -17.73 -3.92 -14.00
N ILE A 510 -18.39 -4.77 -14.77
CA ILE A 510 -17.81 -6.02 -15.25
C ILE A 510 -17.07 -5.73 -16.55
N TRP A 511 -15.79 -6.09 -16.58
CA TRP A 511 -14.91 -5.87 -17.72
C TRP A 511 -14.43 -7.20 -18.27
N LYS A 512 -14.16 -7.26 -19.56
CA LYS A 512 -13.33 -8.30 -20.17
C LYS A 512 -11.97 -7.70 -20.53
N ILE A 513 -10.90 -8.37 -20.14
CA ILE A 513 -9.55 -7.99 -20.47
C ILE A 513 -8.85 -9.12 -21.22
N GLU A 514 -7.95 -8.78 -22.13
CA GLU A 514 -7.01 -9.70 -22.74
C GLU A 514 -5.64 -9.48 -22.13
N VAL A 515 -5.03 -10.55 -21.63
CA VAL A 515 -3.71 -10.50 -21.00
C VAL A 515 -2.70 -11.36 -21.74
N GLU A 516 -1.43 -11.00 -21.59
CA GLU A 516 -0.27 -11.74 -22.08
C GLU A 516 0.78 -11.82 -20.97
N ASP A 517 1.30 -13.01 -20.74
CA ASP A 517 2.30 -13.30 -19.70
C ASP A 517 1.98 -12.70 -18.32
N PHE A 518 0.72 -12.75 -17.93
CA PHE A 518 0.25 -12.23 -16.65
C PHE A 518 0.70 -13.13 -15.49
N PRO A 519 1.53 -12.64 -14.53
CA PRO A 519 2.09 -13.45 -13.47
C PRO A 519 1.07 -13.71 -12.35
N ALA A 520 0.97 -14.96 -11.93
CA ALA A 520 0.19 -15.35 -10.77
C ALA A 520 0.81 -16.58 -10.07
N PHE A 521 0.28 -16.92 -8.90
CA PHE A 521 0.74 -18.03 -8.07
C PHE A 521 -0.45 -18.86 -7.59
N ILE A 522 -0.35 -20.19 -7.62
CA ILE A 522 -1.39 -21.07 -7.05
C ILE A 522 -1.35 -20.91 -5.52
N VAL A 523 -2.42 -20.39 -4.94
CA VAL A 523 -2.55 -20.15 -3.48
C VAL A 523 -3.49 -21.14 -2.83
N ILE A 524 -4.67 -21.40 -3.44
CA ILE A 524 -5.60 -22.44 -3.02
C ILE A 524 -5.87 -23.31 -4.24
N ASP A 525 -5.78 -24.63 -4.07
CA ASP A 525 -6.02 -25.60 -5.13
C ASP A 525 -7.35 -26.37 -4.96
N ASP A 526 -7.69 -27.17 -5.96
CA ASP A 526 -8.86 -28.05 -6.03
C ASP A 526 -8.85 -29.19 -5.01
N LYS A 527 -7.73 -29.42 -4.33
CA LYS A 527 -7.55 -30.44 -3.29
C LYS A 527 -7.75 -29.88 -1.89
N GLY A 528 -7.95 -28.57 -1.78
CA GLY A 528 -8.10 -27.85 -0.52
C GLY A 528 -6.78 -27.55 0.19
N ASN A 529 -5.64 -27.57 -0.52
CA ASN A 529 -4.40 -27.03 -0.01
C ASN A 529 -4.47 -25.50 -0.04
N ASP A 530 -3.95 -24.85 0.99
CA ASP A 530 -3.98 -23.39 1.14
C ASP A 530 -2.66 -22.91 1.73
N PHE A 531 -1.93 -22.10 0.96
CA PHE A 531 -0.64 -21.54 1.33
C PHE A 531 -0.66 -20.77 2.65
N PHE A 532 -1.66 -19.95 2.85
CA PHE A 532 -1.74 -19.12 4.05
C PHE A 532 -2.11 -19.93 5.28
N ARG A 533 -2.92 -20.95 5.13
CA ARG A 533 -3.25 -21.86 6.22
C ARG A 533 -2.06 -22.69 6.69
N GLU A 534 -1.19 -23.12 5.77
CA GLU A 534 0.06 -23.80 6.14
C GLU A 534 0.95 -22.92 7.05
N LEU A 535 0.81 -21.59 6.94
CA LEU A 535 1.52 -20.60 7.74
C LEU A 535 0.73 -20.12 8.97
N ASN A 536 -0.42 -20.74 9.29
CA ASN A 536 -1.37 -20.31 10.34
C ASN A 536 -1.94 -18.89 10.12
N LEU A 537 -2.14 -18.50 8.87
CA LEU A 537 -2.70 -17.20 8.46
C LEU A 537 -4.14 -17.32 7.93
N GLY A 538 -4.74 -18.48 7.98
CA GLY A 538 -6.08 -18.76 7.48
C GLY A 538 -7.15 -18.84 8.55
#